data_2795cd9da67c0ebd353d56c65ef53431
#
_entry.id   2795cd9da67c0ebd353d56c65ef53431
#
_cell.length_a   1.000
_cell.length_b   1.000
_cell.length_c   1.000
_cell.angle_alpha   90.00
_cell.angle_beta   90.00
_cell.angle_gamma   90.00
#
_symmetry.space_group_name_H-M   'P 1'
#
loop_
_entity.id
_entity.type
_entity.pdbx_description
1 polymer ?
#
loop_
_entity_poly.entity_id
_entity_poly.type
_entity_poly.pdbx_seq_one_letter_code
_entity_poly.pdbx_strand_id
1 'polypeptide(L)'
;MSQVRCILSTSVFLLAACTGTTLAQPAQGTVAKSAVTMPAPPDPVPVAVKGATTALLVFDMVDPICSTQPKCIETMIPALTSLLAKVRSAGMFVLYSTRGPTLSKWLTQVAPAANDPVMQSYAQDRFYNTELDKILKDKGITTLILTGWKVSGSVTYTSVGATARGYTVVVPADASLAVTDYETAVGIFQILNQFDANATNQPLKTKASTLSRTDLISIQ
;
A
#
# COMPACT_ATOMS: atom_id res chain seq x y z
N MET A 1 44.10 0.38 61.70
CA MET A 1 43.91 1.61 62.50
C MET A 1 44.52 2.75 61.72
N SER A 2 43.69 3.52 61.02
CA SER A 2 44.08 4.83 60.51
C SER A 2 42.80 5.62 60.33
N GLN A 3 42.73 6.70 61.13
CA GLN A 3 41.57 7.59 61.15
C GLN A 3 41.67 8.59 59.97
N VAL A 4 40.64 8.73 59.21
CA VAL A 4 40.51 9.82 58.25
C VAL A 4 39.60 10.88 58.85
N ARG A 5 40.17 12.05 59.08
CA ARG A 5 39.49 13.24 59.59
C ARG A 5 38.63 13.87 58.46
N CYS A 6 37.37 14.04 58.76
CA CYS A 6 36.47 14.89 57.94
C CYS A 6 36.76 16.36 58.17
N ILE A 7 37.12 17.11 57.14
CA ILE A 7 37.22 18.57 57.19
C ILE A 7 35.91 19.11 56.60
N LEU A 8 35.10 19.75 57.46
CA LEU A 8 33.93 20.52 56.98
C LEU A 8 34.44 21.83 56.33
N SER A 9 34.25 21.93 55.02
CA SER A 9 34.42 23.18 54.31
C SER A 9 33.04 23.82 54.11
N THR A 10 32.82 24.98 54.70
CA THR A 10 31.64 25.78 54.60
C THR A 10 31.68 26.52 53.25
N SER A 11 31.02 25.97 52.22
CA SER A 11 30.86 26.65 50.93
C SER A 11 29.58 27.44 50.94
N VAL A 12 29.70 28.75 50.84
CA VAL A 12 28.59 29.70 50.61
C VAL A 12 28.08 29.49 49.20
N PHE A 13 26.87 28.97 49.05
CA PHE A 13 26.18 28.89 47.75
C PHE A 13 25.64 30.28 47.38
N LEU A 14 26.28 30.95 46.42
CA LEU A 14 25.65 32.05 45.68
C LEU A 14 24.59 31.45 44.73
N LEU A 15 23.29 31.70 45.00
CA LEU A 15 22.23 31.44 44.02
C LEU A 15 22.37 32.44 42.89
N ALA A 16 22.92 32.02 41.77
CA ALA A 16 22.78 32.75 40.51
C ALA A 16 21.37 32.53 39.99
N ALA A 17 20.55 33.56 40.04
CA ALA A 17 19.25 33.56 39.37
C ALA A 17 19.46 33.52 37.84
N CYS A 18 19.37 32.34 37.24
CA CYS A 18 19.25 32.24 35.78
C CYS A 18 17.89 32.81 35.36
N THR A 19 17.87 34.03 34.88
CA THR A 19 16.73 34.59 34.13
C THR A 19 16.68 33.83 32.79
N GLY A 20 15.89 32.77 32.75
CA GLY A 20 15.63 32.04 31.54
C GLY A 20 14.86 32.92 30.57
N THR A 21 15.54 33.39 29.53
CA THR A 21 14.86 33.98 28.36
C THR A 21 14.09 32.87 27.67
N THR A 22 12.79 32.77 27.93
CA THR A 22 11.90 31.91 27.16
C THR A 22 11.91 32.43 25.72
N LEU A 23 12.62 31.74 24.84
CA LEU A 23 12.47 31.94 23.41
C LEU A 23 11.01 31.64 23.08
N ALA A 24 10.24 32.65 22.73
CA ALA A 24 8.88 32.50 22.25
C ALA A 24 8.92 31.59 21.00
N GLN A 25 8.31 30.44 21.11
CA GLN A 25 8.12 29.54 19.96
C GLN A 25 7.36 30.32 18.90
N PRO A 26 7.82 30.35 17.64
CA PRO A 26 7.08 31.04 16.60
C PRO A 26 5.67 30.47 16.54
N ALA A 27 4.67 31.33 16.57
CA ALA A 27 3.27 30.94 16.45
C ALA A 27 3.13 30.06 15.19
N GLN A 28 2.71 28.80 15.37
CA GLN A 28 2.39 27.95 14.24
C GLN A 28 1.29 28.66 13.46
N GLY A 29 1.64 29.15 12.27
CA GLY A 29 0.69 29.76 11.39
C GLY A 29 -0.48 28.79 11.19
N THR A 30 -1.68 29.20 11.56
CA THR A 30 -2.89 28.44 11.26
C THR A 30 -2.99 28.38 9.74
N VAL A 31 -2.65 27.23 9.16
CA VAL A 31 -2.98 26.96 7.76
C VAL A 31 -4.48 27.13 7.65
N ALA A 32 -4.92 28.14 6.92
CA ALA A 32 -6.34 28.38 6.70
C ALA A 32 -6.95 27.08 6.18
N LYS A 33 -7.93 26.55 6.89
CA LYS A 33 -8.73 25.40 6.44
C LYS A 33 -9.59 25.84 5.25
N SER A 34 -8.98 25.96 4.08
CA SER A 34 -9.71 25.97 2.82
C SER A 34 -10.43 24.64 2.72
N ALA A 35 -11.74 24.66 2.59
CA ALA A 35 -12.49 23.44 2.27
C ALA A 35 -12.08 23.02 0.85
N VAL A 36 -11.17 22.06 0.75
CA VAL A 36 -10.80 21.45 -0.54
C VAL A 36 -11.86 20.41 -0.85
N THR A 37 -12.68 20.68 -1.85
CA THR A 37 -13.57 19.65 -2.41
C THR A 37 -12.73 18.77 -3.31
N MET A 38 -12.57 17.50 -2.92
CA MET A 38 -11.90 16.53 -3.77
C MET A 38 -12.80 16.17 -4.97
N PRO A 39 -12.27 16.21 -6.19
CA PRO A 39 -13.00 15.69 -7.34
C PRO A 39 -13.26 14.17 -7.15
N ALA A 40 -14.38 13.71 -7.65
CA ALA A 40 -14.64 12.27 -7.71
C ALA A 40 -13.55 11.56 -8.53
N PRO A 41 -13.15 10.33 -8.17
CA PRO A 41 -12.32 9.52 -9.07
C PRO A 41 -12.97 9.37 -10.44
N PRO A 42 -12.19 9.24 -11.52
CA PRO A 42 -12.75 8.96 -12.83
C PRO A 42 -13.48 7.61 -12.85
N ASP A 43 -14.40 7.45 -13.78
CA ASP A 43 -15.10 6.17 -13.97
C ASP A 43 -14.11 5.06 -14.36
N PRO A 44 -14.26 3.85 -13.79
CA PRO A 44 -13.50 2.69 -14.22
C PRO A 44 -13.72 2.35 -15.68
N VAL A 45 -12.66 1.93 -16.37
CA VAL A 45 -12.71 1.60 -17.81
C VAL A 45 -12.50 0.11 -18.07
N PRO A 46 -13.07 -0.46 -19.16
CA PRO A 46 -12.76 -1.81 -19.58
C PRO A 46 -11.28 -2.01 -19.90
N VAL A 47 -10.73 -3.14 -19.49
CA VAL A 47 -9.33 -3.52 -19.74
C VAL A 47 -9.27 -4.97 -20.20
N ALA A 48 -8.54 -5.21 -21.28
CA ALA A 48 -8.17 -6.55 -21.71
C ALA A 48 -6.71 -6.84 -21.32
N VAL A 49 -6.49 -7.93 -20.61
CA VAL A 49 -5.14 -8.35 -20.17
C VAL A 49 -4.77 -9.69 -20.79
N LYS A 50 -3.48 -9.89 -21.08
CA LYS A 50 -2.97 -11.18 -21.56
C LYS A 50 -2.69 -12.09 -20.37
N GLY A 51 -3.44 -13.18 -20.21
CA GLY A 51 -3.33 -14.08 -19.06
C GLY A 51 -1.92 -14.57 -18.80
N ALA A 52 -1.18 -14.95 -19.83
CA ALA A 52 0.18 -15.50 -19.71
C ALA A 52 1.23 -14.51 -19.17
N THR A 53 1.02 -13.19 -19.30
CA THR A 53 1.95 -12.14 -18.86
C THR A 53 1.38 -11.21 -17.80
N THR A 54 0.25 -11.59 -17.21
CA THR A 54 -0.42 -10.82 -16.15
C THR A 54 -0.49 -11.62 -14.86
N ALA A 55 -0.23 -10.96 -13.74
CA ALA A 55 -0.41 -11.52 -12.40
C ALA A 55 -1.50 -10.78 -11.62
N LEU A 56 -2.29 -11.51 -10.85
CA LEU A 56 -3.15 -10.95 -9.81
C LEU A 56 -2.40 -10.95 -8.49
N LEU A 57 -2.24 -9.80 -7.87
CA LEU A 57 -1.67 -9.66 -6.52
C LEU A 57 -2.78 -9.31 -5.52
N VAL A 58 -2.85 -10.09 -4.43
CA VAL A 58 -3.88 -9.96 -3.40
C VAL A 58 -3.23 -9.58 -2.07
N PHE A 59 -3.57 -8.41 -1.53
CA PHE A 59 -2.93 -7.86 -0.33
C PHE A 59 -3.86 -7.83 0.88
N ASP A 60 -3.37 -8.34 2.01
CA ASP A 60 -3.93 -8.15 3.35
C ASP A 60 -5.43 -8.51 3.51
N MET A 61 -5.93 -9.46 2.71
CA MET A 61 -7.31 -9.97 2.82
C MET A 61 -7.42 -10.97 3.97
N VAL A 62 -7.09 -10.52 5.17
CA VAL A 62 -6.93 -11.33 6.38
C VAL A 62 -7.70 -10.78 7.57
N ASP A 63 -7.98 -11.65 8.55
CA ASP A 63 -8.54 -11.30 9.84
C ASP A 63 -7.42 -10.84 10.80
N PRO A 64 -7.62 -9.74 11.59
CA PRO A 64 -8.79 -8.87 11.64
C PRO A 64 -8.71 -7.64 10.70
N ILE A 65 -7.75 -7.56 9.80
CA ILE A 65 -7.49 -6.36 8.99
C ILE A 65 -8.69 -6.00 8.12
N CYS A 66 -9.19 -6.94 7.32
CA CYS A 66 -10.33 -6.74 6.44
C CYS A 66 -11.66 -7.08 7.12
N SER A 67 -11.70 -8.12 7.95
CA SER A 67 -12.95 -8.64 8.54
C SER A 67 -13.70 -7.65 9.45
N THR A 68 -13.03 -6.61 9.92
CA THR A 68 -13.62 -5.55 10.73
C THR A 68 -14.10 -4.34 9.91
N GLN A 69 -13.95 -4.40 8.59
CA GLN A 69 -14.21 -3.26 7.70
C GLN A 69 -15.45 -3.53 6.81
N PRO A 70 -16.57 -2.80 6.99
CA PRO A 70 -17.78 -3.02 6.19
C PRO A 70 -17.54 -3.02 4.68
N LYS A 71 -16.83 -2.01 4.15
CA LYS A 71 -16.51 -1.95 2.72
C LYS A 71 -15.71 -3.16 2.20
N CYS A 72 -14.85 -3.72 3.07
CA CYS A 72 -14.12 -4.92 2.71
C CYS A 72 -15.06 -6.13 2.58
N ILE A 73 -15.93 -6.32 3.57
CA ILE A 73 -16.85 -7.46 3.62
C ILE A 73 -17.93 -7.35 2.53
N GLU A 74 -18.55 -6.19 2.42
CA GLU A 74 -19.76 -6.02 1.61
C GLU A 74 -19.45 -5.80 0.11
N THR A 75 -18.30 -5.20 -0.19
CA THR A 75 -17.94 -4.83 -1.58
C THR A 75 -16.75 -5.62 -2.09
N MET A 76 -15.61 -5.57 -1.38
CA MET A 76 -14.37 -6.12 -1.93
C MET A 76 -14.37 -7.64 -1.97
N ILE A 77 -14.87 -8.34 -0.95
CA ILE A 77 -14.88 -9.81 -0.94
C ILE A 77 -15.70 -10.37 -2.10
N PRO A 78 -16.95 -9.96 -2.37
CA PRO A 78 -17.71 -10.45 -3.52
C PRO A 78 -17.02 -10.17 -4.86
N ALA A 79 -16.50 -8.95 -5.04
CA ALA A 79 -15.81 -8.54 -6.26
C ALA A 79 -14.53 -9.36 -6.48
N LEU A 80 -13.70 -9.48 -5.46
CA LEU A 80 -12.44 -10.25 -5.53
C LEU A 80 -12.69 -11.76 -5.70
N THR A 81 -13.72 -12.31 -5.07
CA THR A 81 -14.12 -13.72 -5.26
C THR A 81 -14.44 -14.00 -6.74
N SER A 82 -15.21 -13.11 -7.37
CA SER A 82 -15.52 -13.21 -8.80
C SER A 82 -14.28 -13.10 -9.68
N LEU A 83 -13.40 -12.14 -9.38
CA LEU A 83 -12.15 -11.97 -10.11
C LEU A 83 -11.21 -13.19 -9.95
N LEU A 84 -11.07 -13.72 -8.74
CA LEU A 84 -10.26 -14.92 -8.47
C LEU A 84 -10.76 -16.14 -9.25
N ALA A 85 -12.08 -16.34 -9.32
CA ALA A 85 -12.64 -17.41 -10.14
C ALA A 85 -12.27 -17.24 -11.63
N LYS A 86 -12.39 -16.02 -12.16
CA LYS A 86 -12.05 -15.68 -13.53
C LYS A 86 -10.55 -15.91 -13.84
N VAL A 87 -9.66 -15.40 -13.00
CA VAL A 87 -8.21 -15.49 -13.24
C VAL A 87 -7.70 -16.93 -13.08
N ARG A 88 -8.25 -17.69 -12.12
CA ARG A 88 -7.89 -19.09 -11.92
C ARG A 88 -8.37 -19.98 -13.07
N SER A 89 -9.59 -19.74 -13.58
CA SER A 89 -10.08 -20.48 -14.75
C SER A 89 -9.24 -20.23 -16.01
N ALA A 90 -8.62 -19.05 -16.11
CA ALA A 90 -7.69 -18.69 -17.17
C ALA A 90 -6.25 -19.14 -16.94
N GLY A 91 -5.94 -19.83 -15.84
CA GLY A 91 -4.60 -20.27 -15.50
C GLY A 91 -3.62 -19.13 -15.20
N MET A 92 -4.09 -17.96 -14.85
CA MET A 92 -3.24 -16.80 -14.53
C MET A 92 -2.49 -17.02 -13.22
N PHE A 93 -1.32 -16.39 -13.14
CA PHE A 93 -0.54 -16.38 -11.91
C PHE A 93 -1.21 -15.50 -10.85
N VAL A 94 -1.42 -16.06 -9.66
CA VAL A 94 -1.95 -15.36 -8.49
C VAL A 94 -0.90 -15.41 -7.39
N LEU A 95 -0.63 -14.28 -6.73
CA LEU A 95 0.27 -14.20 -5.60
C LEU A 95 -0.40 -13.40 -4.48
N TYR A 96 -0.29 -13.93 -3.28
CA TYR A 96 -0.78 -13.30 -2.07
C TYR A 96 0.35 -12.67 -1.27
N SER A 97 0.06 -11.53 -0.66
CA SER A 97 1.00 -10.93 0.29
C SER A 97 0.28 -10.39 1.50
N THR A 98 0.84 -10.63 2.68
CA THR A 98 0.38 -10.04 3.93
C THR A 98 1.51 -9.34 4.66
N ARG A 99 1.13 -8.35 5.48
CA ARG A 99 2.08 -7.61 6.32
C ARG A 99 2.26 -8.31 7.66
N GLY A 100 3.53 -8.49 8.05
CA GLY A 100 3.88 -9.05 9.35
C GLY A 100 3.99 -10.57 9.39
N PRO A 101 4.19 -11.14 10.58
CA PRO A 101 4.32 -12.57 10.75
C PRO A 101 3.01 -13.28 10.38
N THR A 102 3.11 -14.46 9.84
CA THR A 102 2.08 -15.31 9.22
C THR A 102 0.88 -15.71 10.09
N LEU A 103 0.63 -15.03 11.18
CA LEU A 103 -0.44 -15.39 12.11
C LEU A 103 -1.83 -14.88 11.69
N SER A 104 -1.92 -14.07 10.63
CA SER A 104 -3.20 -13.58 10.14
C SER A 104 -3.94 -14.68 9.38
N LYS A 105 -5.17 -14.93 9.77
CA LYS A 105 -6.04 -15.89 9.10
C LYS A 105 -6.63 -15.29 7.84
N TRP A 106 -6.43 -15.93 6.70
CA TRP A 106 -7.04 -15.52 5.43
C TRP A 106 -8.57 -15.62 5.52
N LEU A 107 -9.27 -14.66 4.93
CA LEU A 107 -10.71 -14.72 4.78
C LEU A 107 -11.06 -15.83 3.79
N THR A 108 -11.90 -16.76 4.21
CA THR A 108 -12.15 -18.04 3.52
C THR A 108 -12.54 -17.87 2.05
N GLN A 109 -13.38 -16.85 1.75
CA GLN A 109 -13.90 -16.62 0.39
C GLN A 109 -12.82 -16.21 -0.62
N VAL A 110 -11.74 -15.61 -0.13
CA VAL A 110 -10.65 -15.06 -0.94
C VAL A 110 -9.28 -15.61 -0.53
N ALA A 111 -9.27 -16.74 0.16
CA ALA A 111 -8.04 -17.39 0.62
C ALA A 111 -7.18 -17.88 -0.55
N PRO A 112 -5.85 -17.96 -0.36
CA PRO A 112 -4.98 -18.57 -1.35
C PRO A 112 -5.35 -20.04 -1.59
N ALA A 113 -5.31 -20.47 -2.85
CA ALA A 113 -5.36 -21.87 -3.21
C ALA A 113 -4.04 -22.57 -2.86
N ALA A 114 -4.03 -23.91 -2.85
CA ALA A 114 -2.85 -24.69 -2.44
C ALA A 114 -1.57 -24.33 -3.20
N ASN A 115 -1.69 -23.91 -4.45
CA ASN A 115 -0.54 -23.59 -5.32
C ASN A 115 -0.30 -22.07 -5.45
N ASP A 116 -1.10 -21.22 -4.79
CA ASP A 116 -0.88 -19.78 -4.82
C ASP A 116 0.25 -19.41 -3.85
N PRO A 117 1.36 -18.82 -4.30
CA PRO A 117 2.42 -18.41 -3.39
C PRO A 117 1.94 -17.31 -2.45
N VAL A 118 2.37 -17.42 -1.19
CA VAL A 118 2.13 -16.43 -0.16
C VAL A 118 3.44 -15.80 0.26
N MET A 119 3.55 -14.50 0.13
CA MET A 119 4.75 -13.73 0.47
C MET A 119 4.49 -12.83 1.68
N GLN A 120 5.45 -12.79 2.58
CA GLN A 120 5.47 -11.81 3.66
C GLN A 120 6.16 -10.52 3.23
N SER A 121 5.64 -9.40 3.67
CA SER A 121 6.30 -8.10 3.52
C SER A 121 6.08 -7.25 4.76
N TYR A 122 7.12 -6.56 5.19
CA TYR A 122 7.04 -5.63 6.32
C TYR A 122 6.79 -4.18 5.88
N ALA A 123 6.83 -3.92 4.57
CA ALA A 123 6.56 -2.62 3.97
C ALA A 123 5.21 -2.58 3.25
N GLN A 124 4.70 -1.38 3.01
CA GLN A 124 3.51 -1.20 2.18
C GLN A 124 3.81 -1.44 0.70
N ASP A 125 4.97 -1.03 0.21
CA ASP A 125 5.48 -1.47 -1.09
C ASP A 125 5.93 -2.93 -0.98
N ARG A 126 5.24 -3.82 -1.71
CA ARG A 126 5.52 -5.26 -1.68
C ARG A 126 6.78 -5.67 -2.42
N PHE A 127 7.39 -4.74 -3.16
CA PHE A 127 8.71 -4.95 -3.75
C PHE A 127 9.86 -4.67 -2.76
N TYR A 128 9.60 -3.87 -1.71
CA TYR A 128 10.64 -3.45 -0.78
C TYR A 128 11.16 -4.64 0.05
N ASN A 129 12.43 -4.98 -0.15
CA ASN A 129 13.15 -6.05 0.55
C ASN A 129 12.42 -7.42 0.48
N THR A 130 11.91 -7.76 -0.72
CA THR A 130 11.27 -9.05 -1.02
C THR A 130 11.72 -9.57 -2.37
N GLU A 131 11.42 -10.84 -2.67
CA GLU A 131 11.70 -11.48 -3.95
C GLU A 131 10.62 -11.21 -5.02
N LEU A 132 9.66 -10.31 -4.79
CA LEU A 132 8.52 -10.11 -5.68
C LEU A 132 8.94 -9.82 -7.13
N ASP A 133 9.87 -8.91 -7.33
CA ASP A 133 10.34 -8.52 -8.67
C ASP A 133 10.95 -9.71 -9.41
N LYS A 134 11.77 -10.50 -8.70
CA LYS A 134 12.37 -11.72 -9.25
C LYS A 134 11.31 -12.75 -9.63
N ILE A 135 10.36 -13.02 -8.74
CA ILE A 135 9.27 -13.98 -8.98
C ILE A 135 8.47 -13.59 -10.23
N LEU A 136 8.13 -12.33 -10.37
CA LEU A 136 7.36 -11.83 -11.50
C LEU A 136 8.16 -11.90 -12.82
N LYS A 137 9.42 -11.50 -12.81
CA LYS A 137 10.31 -11.56 -13.98
C LYS A 137 10.57 -12.98 -14.44
N ASP A 138 10.85 -13.90 -13.53
CA ASP A 138 11.06 -15.32 -13.84
C ASP A 138 9.84 -15.97 -14.53
N LYS A 139 8.65 -15.41 -14.31
CA LYS A 139 7.40 -15.83 -14.96
C LYS A 139 7.04 -15.02 -16.21
N GLY A 140 7.87 -14.06 -16.62
CA GLY A 140 7.60 -13.19 -17.76
C GLY A 140 6.41 -12.24 -17.55
N ILE A 141 6.07 -11.92 -16.31
CA ILE A 141 4.97 -11.01 -16.00
C ILE A 141 5.36 -9.57 -16.33
N THR A 142 4.48 -8.88 -17.02
CA THR A 142 4.63 -7.47 -17.42
C THR A 142 3.47 -6.59 -16.96
N THR A 143 2.34 -7.20 -16.59
CA THR A 143 1.14 -6.51 -16.12
C THR A 143 0.71 -7.04 -14.76
N LEU A 144 0.34 -6.15 -13.85
CA LEU A 144 -0.13 -6.48 -12.52
C LEU A 144 -1.56 -5.99 -12.31
N ILE A 145 -2.43 -6.87 -11.86
CA ILE A 145 -3.73 -6.50 -11.28
C ILE A 145 -3.51 -6.44 -9.77
N LEU A 146 -3.62 -5.25 -9.17
CA LEU A 146 -3.38 -5.05 -7.75
C LEU A 146 -4.70 -4.93 -7.00
N THR A 147 -4.90 -5.77 -5.99
CA THR A 147 -6.13 -5.82 -5.19
C THR A 147 -5.83 -5.95 -3.71
N GLY A 148 -6.83 -5.70 -2.89
CA GLY A 148 -6.79 -5.97 -1.46
C GLY A 148 -6.83 -4.74 -0.58
N TRP A 149 -6.66 -4.95 0.71
CA TRP A 149 -6.77 -3.92 1.72
C TRP A 149 -5.41 -3.31 2.04
N LYS A 150 -5.22 -1.98 1.84
CA LYS A 150 -6.17 -1.00 1.36
C LYS A 150 -5.56 -0.19 0.20
N VAL A 151 -6.42 0.46 -0.59
CA VAL A 151 -5.99 1.26 -1.75
C VAL A 151 -5.04 2.39 -1.37
N SER A 152 -5.25 3.09 -0.25
CA SER A 152 -4.37 4.16 0.25
C SER A 152 -3.07 3.65 0.92
N GLY A 153 -2.85 2.36 0.92
CA GLY A 153 -1.70 1.68 1.52
C GLY A 153 -1.01 0.74 0.55
N SER A 154 -1.10 -0.57 0.81
CA SER A 154 -0.39 -1.62 0.06
C SER A 154 -0.59 -1.51 -1.45
N VAL A 155 -1.80 -1.22 -1.92
CA VAL A 155 -2.10 -1.10 -3.35
C VAL A 155 -1.38 0.10 -3.97
N THR A 156 -1.50 1.30 -3.38
CA THR A 156 -0.83 2.52 -3.88
C THR A 156 0.69 2.37 -3.87
N TYR A 157 1.28 1.98 -2.75
CA TYR A 157 2.74 1.91 -2.65
C TYR A 157 3.34 0.80 -3.53
N THR A 158 2.65 -0.34 -3.66
CA THR A 158 3.07 -1.38 -4.59
C THR A 158 2.87 -0.95 -6.04
N SER A 159 1.83 -0.16 -6.35
CA SER A 159 1.64 0.43 -7.68
C SER A 159 2.81 1.35 -8.06
N VAL A 160 3.26 2.21 -7.13
CA VAL A 160 4.47 3.05 -7.32
C VAL A 160 5.70 2.18 -7.56
N GLY A 161 5.90 1.17 -6.72
CA GLY A 161 7.02 0.23 -6.87
C GLY A 161 6.98 -0.53 -8.19
N ALA A 162 5.79 -0.91 -8.66
CA ALA A 162 5.56 -1.60 -9.93
C ALA A 162 5.89 -0.72 -11.14
N THR A 163 5.31 0.48 -11.18
CA THR A 163 5.51 1.41 -12.31
C THR A 163 6.97 1.87 -12.40
N ALA A 164 7.63 2.07 -11.27
CA ALA A 164 9.06 2.37 -11.23
C ALA A 164 9.95 1.23 -11.78
N ARG A 165 9.41 0.01 -11.89
CA ARG A 165 10.09 -1.18 -12.47
C ARG A 165 9.60 -1.51 -13.89
N GLY A 166 8.73 -0.67 -14.45
CA GLY A 166 8.21 -0.83 -15.83
C GLY A 166 7.01 -1.77 -15.96
N TYR A 167 6.36 -2.18 -14.86
CA TYR A 167 5.10 -2.93 -14.93
C TYR A 167 3.93 -2.02 -15.28
N THR A 168 3.04 -2.52 -16.14
CA THR A 168 1.70 -1.95 -16.31
C THR A 168 0.82 -2.36 -15.13
N VAL A 169 0.04 -1.43 -14.59
CA VAL A 169 -0.80 -1.69 -13.42
C VAL A 169 -2.27 -1.49 -13.75
N VAL A 170 -3.11 -2.43 -13.33
CA VAL A 170 -4.56 -2.35 -13.35
C VAL A 170 -5.06 -2.44 -11.92
N VAL A 171 -5.90 -1.50 -11.50
CA VAL A 171 -6.49 -1.49 -10.15
C VAL A 171 -8.01 -1.55 -10.29
N PRO A 172 -8.64 -2.66 -9.90
CA PRO A 172 -10.10 -2.73 -9.84
C PRO A 172 -10.62 -1.98 -8.60
N ALA A 173 -11.39 -0.92 -8.85
CA ALA A 173 -11.90 -0.02 -7.82
C ALA A 173 -12.79 -0.72 -6.77
N ASP A 174 -13.52 -1.75 -7.18
CA ASP A 174 -14.41 -2.55 -6.33
C ASP A 174 -13.68 -3.62 -5.50
N ALA A 175 -12.41 -3.93 -5.84
CA ALA A 175 -11.56 -4.85 -5.09
C ALA A 175 -10.35 -4.15 -4.42
N SER A 176 -10.39 -2.80 -4.32
CA SER A 176 -9.30 -1.98 -3.77
C SER A 176 -9.89 -0.71 -3.14
N LEU A 177 -10.43 -0.85 -1.92
CA LEU A 177 -11.03 0.25 -1.16
C LEU A 177 -10.16 0.63 0.05
N ALA A 178 -10.59 1.66 0.77
CA ALA A 178 -10.04 2.08 2.05
C ALA A 178 -11.16 2.34 3.07
N VAL A 179 -10.79 2.69 4.30
CA VAL A 179 -11.74 2.91 5.41
C VAL A 179 -12.74 4.01 5.05
N THR A 180 -12.25 5.13 4.54
CA THR A 180 -13.07 6.29 4.16
C THR A 180 -13.07 6.51 2.65
N ASP A 181 -14.08 7.25 2.16
CA ASP A 181 -14.13 7.65 0.76
C ASP A 181 -13.00 8.61 0.41
N TYR A 182 -12.61 9.45 1.36
CA TYR A 182 -11.44 10.33 1.21
C TYR A 182 -10.15 9.53 0.99
N GLU A 183 -9.86 8.55 1.83
CA GLU A 183 -8.68 7.70 1.65
C GLU A 183 -8.73 6.93 0.32
N THR A 184 -9.92 6.46 -0.07
CA THR A 184 -10.12 5.76 -1.34
C THR A 184 -9.81 6.70 -2.52
N ALA A 185 -10.37 7.91 -2.51
CA ALA A 185 -10.15 8.91 -3.56
C ALA A 185 -8.67 9.33 -3.66
N VAL A 186 -8.01 9.58 -2.52
CA VAL A 186 -6.57 9.91 -2.48
C VAL A 186 -5.72 8.78 -3.05
N GLY A 187 -5.96 7.54 -2.65
CA GLY A 187 -5.22 6.38 -3.16
C GLY A 187 -5.39 6.22 -4.67
N ILE A 188 -6.62 6.31 -5.17
CA ILE A 188 -6.91 6.25 -6.63
C ILE A 188 -6.23 7.41 -7.36
N PHE A 189 -6.32 8.63 -6.83
CA PHE A 189 -5.66 9.80 -7.44
C PHE A 189 -4.14 9.57 -7.57
N GLN A 190 -3.49 9.10 -6.51
CA GLN A 190 -2.05 8.82 -6.54
C GLN A 190 -1.71 7.75 -7.59
N ILE A 191 -2.46 6.65 -7.63
CA ILE A 191 -2.26 5.55 -8.59
C ILE A 191 -2.38 6.06 -10.04
N LEU A 192 -3.39 6.86 -10.34
CA LEU A 192 -3.66 7.33 -11.70
C LEU A 192 -2.75 8.46 -12.16
N ASN A 193 -2.03 9.12 -11.26
CA ASN A 193 -1.13 10.22 -11.57
C ASN A 193 0.35 9.83 -11.50
N GLN A 194 0.66 8.54 -11.56
CA GLN A 194 2.01 8.02 -11.68
C GLN A 194 2.44 7.93 -13.15
N PHE A 195 3.73 7.97 -13.36
CA PHE A 195 4.37 7.73 -14.63
C PHE A 195 5.17 6.43 -14.56
N ASP A 196 5.26 5.72 -15.68
CA ASP A 196 6.08 4.52 -15.78
C ASP A 196 7.58 4.87 -15.91
N ALA A 197 8.43 3.99 -15.42
CA ALA A 197 9.83 3.99 -15.75
C ALA A 197 10.03 3.34 -17.13
N ASN A 198 10.96 3.83 -17.90
CA ASN A 198 11.38 3.19 -19.15
C ASN A 198 12.83 2.73 -19.06
N ALA A 199 13.24 1.80 -19.93
CA ALA A 199 14.56 1.20 -19.91
C ALA A 199 15.72 2.19 -20.10
N THR A 200 15.45 3.39 -20.58
CA THR A 200 16.47 4.43 -20.88
C THR A 200 16.45 5.56 -19.85
N ASN A 201 15.59 5.51 -18.85
CA ASN A 201 15.35 6.60 -17.89
C ASN A 201 15.09 7.96 -18.56
N GLN A 202 14.52 7.94 -19.76
CA GLN A 202 14.08 9.16 -20.45
C GLN A 202 12.81 9.71 -19.80
N PRO A 203 12.42 10.98 -20.08
CA PRO A 203 11.21 11.57 -19.53
C PRO A 203 10.01 10.63 -19.66
N LEU A 204 9.33 10.41 -18.56
CA LEU A 204 8.16 9.52 -18.50
C LEU A 204 7.03 10.13 -19.34
N LYS A 205 6.47 9.35 -20.25
CA LYS A 205 5.51 9.87 -21.25
C LYS A 205 4.08 9.46 -20.99
N THR A 206 3.86 8.34 -20.31
CA THR A 206 2.54 7.75 -20.15
C THR A 206 2.28 7.40 -18.69
N LYS A 207 1.00 7.41 -18.32
CA LYS A 207 0.56 6.88 -17.03
C LYS A 207 0.46 5.36 -17.16
N ALA A 208 1.17 4.64 -16.32
CA ALA A 208 1.26 3.18 -16.39
C ALA A 208 0.11 2.47 -15.65
N SER A 209 -0.79 3.21 -15.01
CA SER A 209 -1.86 2.65 -14.18
C SER A 209 -3.24 2.97 -14.74
N THR A 210 -4.12 1.97 -14.70
CA THR A 210 -5.51 2.07 -15.18
C THR A 210 -6.47 1.68 -14.05
N LEU A 211 -7.49 2.52 -13.82
CA LEU A 211 -8.61 2.19 -12.96
C LEU A 211 -9.63 1.36 -13.75
N SER A 212 -9.97 0.20 -13.20
CA SER A 212 -10.99 -0.69 -13.79
C SER A 212 -11.96 -1.16 -12.70
N ARG A 213 -12.76 -2.15 -13.00
CA ARG A 213 -13.58 -2.93 -12.07
C ARG A 213 -13.41 -4.41 -12.37
N THR A 214 -13.69 -5.26 -11.41
CA THR A 214 -13.50 -6.72 -11.58
C THR A 214 -14.32 -7.30 -12.72
N ASP A 215 -15.53 -6.76 -13.00
CA ASP A 215 -16.39 -7.17 -14.10
C ASP A 215 -15.96 -6.59 -15.48
N LEU A 216 -15.19 -5.50 -15.47
CA LEU A 216 -14.68 -4.84 -16.70
C LEU A 216 -13.30 -5.38 -17.14
N ILE A 217 -12.68 -6.28 -16.37
CA ILE A 217 -11.43 -6.93 -16.74
C ILE A 217 -11.73 -8.19 -17.54
N SER A 218 -11.28 -8.24 -18.79
CA SER A 218 -11.30 -9.41 -19.65
C SER A 218 -9.90 -10.02 -19.77
N ILE A 219 -9.83 -11.35 -19.86
CA ILE A 219 -8.58 -12.12 -19.98
C ILE A 219 -8.54 -12.77 -21.36
N GLN A 220 -7.41 -12.58 -22.05
CA GLN A 220 -7.13 -13.11 -23.37
C GLN A 220 -6.00 -14.14 -23.31
#